data_bd456b50619a2960857fca379c588675
#
_entry.id   bd456b50619a2960857fca379c588675
#
_cell.length_a   1.000
_cell.length_b   1.000
_cell.length_c   1.000
_cell.angle_alpha   90.00
_cell.angle_beta   90.00
_cell.angle_gamma   90.00
#
_symmetry.space_group_name_H-M   'P 1'
#
loop_
_entity.id
_entity.type
_entity.pdbx_description
1 polymer ?
#
loop_
_entity_poly.entity_id
_entity_poly.type
_entity_poly.pdbx_seq_one_letter_code
_entity_poly.pdbx_strand_id
1 'polypeptide(L)'
;MNYVPNKKIINTMQTAICTVFEKDYHYGVGALANSLYHHGFRGIVWAGYRGNTPHWAKFLKTENGYQEFSLGEGCAIRFVKLTTPKHLGFYKPDFMCQLWENYCPDIDALFYFDPDIVNKCEWDFYENWVSRGIALCGDSWYLVPANHPRRLAWKEFAQNNGFVCERELDYHYNSGFIGVHKNYKSILEIWQKLEELGEIAGYANLQDLYNNNTFNRYPYLYGDQTYLNLALMLTNYPLSTVGPDGMDFVPGGTIMSHATVPHIKPWRKKLLFSALNGNSPTITDKLYWRHSQTPIQLYSMAKILWQKFEILCGSALGRFIRRAPM
;
A
#
# COMPACT_ATOMS: atom_id res chain seq x y z
N MET A 1 17.65 -7.86 48.76
CA MET A 1 16.75 -6.92 48.05
C MET A 1 16.44 -7.50 46.68
N ASN A 2 15.26 -8.06 46.53
CA ASN A 2 14.84 -8.65 45.23
C ASN A 2 14.35 -7.51 44.34
N TYR A 3 15.09 -7.26 43.27
CA TYR A 3 14.68 -6.32 42.21
C TYR A 3 13.50 -6.94 41.45
N VAL A 4 12.29 -6.44 41.68
CA VAL A 4 11.10 -6.73 40.86
C VAL A 4 11.13 -5.72 39.71
N PRO A 5 11.32 -6.15 38.48
CA PRO A 5 11.26 -5.22 37.35
C PRO A 5 9.82 -4.69 37.27
N ASN A 6 9.66 -3.38 37.39
CA ASN A 6 8.43 -2.68 37.11
C ASN A 6 8.00 -3.09 35.69
N LYS A 7 6.92 -3.88 35.55
CA LYS A 7 6.21 -4.03 34.27
C LYS A 7 5.74 -2.63 33.91
N LYS A 8 6.48 -1.94 33.01
CA LYS A 8 5.93 -0.82 32.27
C LYS A 8 4.64 -1.33 31.65
N ILE A 9 3.52 -0.73 32.02
CA ILE A 9 2.27 -0.84 31.25
C ILE A 9 2.63 -0.18 29.92
N ILE A 10 3.05 -1.00 28.95
CA ILE A 10 3.20 -0.56 27.58
C ILE A 10 1.76 -0.35 27.11
N ASN A 11 1.33 0.90 27.09
CA ASN A 11 0.08 1.28 26.46
C ASN A 11 0.28 0.96 24.98
N THR A 12 -0.13 -0.22 24.55
CA THR A 12 0.01 -0.67 23.16
C THR A 12 -0.91 0.19 22.31
N MET A 13 -0.35 0.88 21.33
CA MET A 13 -1.10 1.67 20.36
C MET A 13 -2.15 0.78 19.69
N GLN A 14 -3.42 1.22 19.68
CA GLN A 14 -4.46 0.51 18.96
C GLN A 14 -4.36 0.86 17.49
N THR A 15 -4.00 -0.12 16.68
CA THR A 15 -3.75 0.07 15.26
C THR A 15 -4.63 -0.82 14.41
N ALA A 16 -4.99 -0.32 13.22
CA ALA A 16 -5.64 -1.11 12.18
C ALA A 16 -4.92 -0.92 10.84
N ILE A 17 -5.08 -1.91 9.99
CA ILE A 17 -4.56 -1.88 8.62
C ILE A 17 -5.73 -1.89 7.66
N CYS A 18 -5.59 -1.19 6.52
CA CYS A 18 -6.55 -1.30 5.44
C CYS A 18 -5.89 -1.47 4.07
N THR A 19 -6.66 -2.04 3.17
CA THR A 19 -6.32 -2.21 1.76
C THR A 19 -7.60 -2.23 0.93
N VAL A 20 -7.52 -1.93 -0.36
CA VAL A 20 -8.64 -2.06 -1.29
C VAL A 20 -8.26 -2.95 -2.46
N PHE A 21 -9.18 -3.79 -2.93
CA PHE A 21 -8.88 -4.71 -4.02
C PHE A 21 -10.09 -5.08 -4.88
N GLU A 22 -9.80 -5.56 -6.07
CA GLU A 22 -10.75 -6.22 -6.97
C GLU A 22 -10.07 -7.34 -7.75
N LYS A 23 -10.87 -8.22 -8.37
CA LYS A 23 -10.39 -9.31 -9.24
C LYS A 23 -9.34 -10.17 -8.53
N ASP A 24 -8.23 -10.48 -9.20
CA ASP A 24 -7.18 -11.35 -8.72
C ASP A 24 -6.20 -10.71 -7.71
N TYR A 25 -6.39 -9.42 -7.37
CA TYR A 25 -5.58 -8.78 -6.32
C TYR A 25 -5.84 -9.37 -4.92
N HIS A 26 -6.92 -10.15 -4.74
CA HIS A 26 -7.12 -10.91 -3.51
C HIS A 26 -5.95 -11.84 -3.15
N TYR A 27 -5.18 -12.30 -4.15
CA TYR A 27 -3.95 -13.08 -3.90
C TYR A 27 -2.89 -12.24 -3.19
N GLY A 28 -2.77 -10.98 -3.59
CA GLY A 28 -1.88 -10.04 -2.92
C GLY A 28 -2.33 -9.72 -1.49
N VAL A 29 -3.64 -9.46 -1.28
CA VAL A 29 -4.21 -9.24 0.05
C VAL A 29 -3.87 -10.41 1.01
N GLY A 30 -4.00 -11.66 0.54
CA GLY A 30 -3.66 -12.81 1.37
C GLY A 30 -2.17 -12.89 1.70
N ALA A 31 -1.28 -12.58 0.76
CA ALA A 31 0.16 -12.55 1.00
C ALA A 31 0.56 -11.39 1.95
N LEU A 32 -0.04 -10.21 1.77
CA LEU A 32 0.12 -9.08 2.68
C LEU A 32 -0.29 -9.46 4.11
N ALA A 33 -1.50 -10.00 4.30
CA ALA A 33 -2.00 -10.41 5.61
C ALA A 33 -1.12 -11.48 6.26
N ASN A 34 -0.69 -12.49 5.49
CA ASN A 34 0.24 -13.52 5.97
C ASN A 34 1.58 -12.90 6.42
N SER A 35 2.13 -11.97 5.64
CA SER A 35 3.39 -11.32 5.98
C SER A 35 3.28 -10.44 7.24
N LEU A 36 2.21 -9.69 7.37
CA LEU A 36 1.92 -8.87 8.55
C LEU A 36 1.78 -9.73 9.81
N TYR A 37 0.99 -10.82 9.73
CA TYR A 37 0.82 -11.78 10.84
C TYR A 37 2.15 -12.43 11.25
N HIS A 38 2.96 -12.81 10.26
CA HIS A 38 4.26 -13.42 10.47
C HIS A 38 5.23 -12.49 11.20
N HIS A 39 5.12 -11.19 10.94
CA HIS A 39 5.92 -10.14 11.56
C HIS A 39 5.20 -9.44 12.74
N GLY A 40 4.41 -10.18 13.48
CA GLY A 40 3.90 -9.77 14.78
C GLY A 40 2.64 -8.91 14.77
N PHE A 41 2.07 -8.53 13.62
CA PHE A 41 0.80 -7.81 13.62
C PHE A 41 -0.30 -8.66 14.24
N ARG A 42 -0.98 -8.07 15.24
CA ARG A 42 -2.19 -8.60 15.87
C ARG A 42 -3.24 -7.49 15.89
N GLY A 43 -4.33 -7.71 15.17
CA GLY A 43 -5.37 -6.69 14.97
C GLY A 43 -6.22 -6.99 13.75
N ILE A 44 -6.85 -5.97 13.22
CA ILE A 44 -7.77 -6.10 12.09
C ILE A 44 -7.13 -5.56 10.81
N VAL A 45 -7.15 -6.39 9.75
CA VAL A 45 -6.89 -5.97 8.37
C VAL A 45 -8.24 -5.73 7.69
N TRP A 46 -8.59 -4.49 7.45
CA TRP A 46 -9.81 -4.10 6.73
C TRP A 46 -9.55 -4.16 5.22
N ALA A 47 -10.29 -4.99 4.52
CA ALA A 47 -10.13 -5.22 3.09
C ALA A 47 -11.39 -4.78 2.34
N GLY A 48 -11.37 -3.57 1.78
CA GLY A 48 -12.43 -3.08 0.91
C GLY A 48 -12.38 -3.78 -0.45
N TYR A 49 -13.50 -4.37 -0.92
CA TYR A 49 -13.47 -5.16 -2.15
C TYR A 49 -14.64 -4.89 -3.09
N ARG A 50 -14.39 -5.02 -4.39
CA ARG A 50 -15.42 -5.14 -5.44
C ARG A 50 -15.45 -6.54 -6.02
N GLY A 51 -16.65 -7.00 -6.36
CA GLY A 51 -16.87 -8.36 -6.89
C GLY A 51 -17.16 -9.38 -5.81
N ASN A 52 -16.45 -10.50 -5.82
CA ASN A 52 -16.64 -11.61 -4.89
C ASN A 52 -15.56 -11.65 -3.82
N THR A 53 -15.90 -12.21 -2.66
CA THR A 53 -14.92 -12.53 -1.62
C THR A 53 -13.88 -13.53 -2.14
N PRO A 54 -12.65 -13.49 -1.61
CA PRO A 54 -11.60 -14.41 -2.05
C PRO A 54 -11.97 -15.88 -1.80
N HIS A 55 -11.66 -16.75 -2.76
CA HIS A 55 -11.96 -18.19 -2.65
C HIS A 55 -11.22 -18.90 -1.50
N TRP A 56 -10.11 -18.32 -1.03
CA TRP A 56 -9.35 -18.83 0.12
C TRP A 56 -9.97 -18.40 1.46
N ALA A 57 -10.81 -17.36 1.50
CA ALA A 57 -11.51 -16.90 2.68
C ALA A 57 -12.77 -17.74 2.89
N LYS A 58 -12.61 -18.89 3.55
CA LYS A 58 -13.71 -19.80 3.88
C LYS A 58 -14.25 -19.51 5.27
N PHE A 59 -15.49 -19.95 5.53
CA PHE A 59 -16.14 -19.84 6.85
C PHE A 59 -16.22 -18.40 7.37
N LEU A 60 -16.59 -17.48 6.50
CA LEU A 60 -16.78 -16.08 6.84
C LEU A 60 -17.96 -15.92 7.84
N LYS A 61 -17.71 -15.13 8.87
CA LYS A 61 -18.77 -14.65 9.77
C LYS A 61 -19.27 -13.31 9.26
N THR A 62 -20.58 -13.16 9.08
CA THR A 62 -21.17 -11.88 8.66
C THR A 62 -21.59 -11.10 9.90
N GLU A 63 -21.12 -9.89 10.02
CA GLU A 63 -21.45 -8.93 11.07
C GLU A 63 -21.67 -7.56 10.44
N ASN A 64 -22.26 -6.63 11.16
CA ASN A 64 -22.47 -5.20 10.90
C ASN A 64 -21.79 -4.59 9.65
N GLY A 65 -22.16 -5.05 8.44
CA GLY A 65 -21.66 -4.49 7.18
C GLY A 65 -20.33 -5.04 6.69
N TYR A 66 -19.74 -6.04 7.35
CA TYR A 66 -18.52 -6.73 6.90
C TYR A 66 -18.61 -8.25 7.07
N GLN A 67 -17.70 -8.96 6.44
CA GLN A 67 -17.50 -10.40 6.61
C GLN A 67 -16.11 -10.64 7.22
N GLU A 68 -16.05 -11.37 8.33
CA GLU A 68 -14.80 -11.62 9.05
C GLU A 68 -14.23 -13.00 8.74
N PHE A 69 -12.93 -13.03 8.46
CA PHE A 69 -12.11 -14.21 8.31
C PHE A 69 -11.04 -14.21 9.40
N SER A 70 -11.05 -15.23 10.27
CA SER A 70 -9.98 -15.39 11.29
C SER A 70 -8.67 -15.80 10.62
N LEU A 71 -7.64 -15.01 10.81
CA LEU A 71 -6.30 -15.29 10.30
C LEU A 71 -5.49 -16.15 11.26
N GLY A 72 -5.66 -15.92 12.55
CA GLY A 72 -4.98 -16.60 13.64
C GLY A 72 -5.24 -15.88 14.96
N GLU A 73 -4.52 -16.25 16.00
CA GLU A 73 -4.67 -15.65 17.33
C GLU A 73 -4.49 -14.13 17.26
N GLY A 74 -5.52 -13.40 17.72
CA GLY A 74 -5.51 -11.93 17.78
C GLY A 74 -5.52 -11.22 16.44
N CYS A 75 -5.73 -11.92 15.30
CA CYS A 75 -5.69 -11.31 13.97
C CYS A 75 -6.82 -11.80 13.07
N ALA A 76 -7.48 -10.86 12.38
CA ALA A 76 -8.55 -11.16 11.44
C ALA A 76 -8.50 -10.24 10.21
N ILE A 77 -9.12 -10.70 9.13
CA ILE A 77 -9.42 -9.86 7.95
C ILE A 77 -10.92 -9.60 7.95
N ARG A 78 -11.30 -8.32 7.85
CA ARG A 78 -12.70 -7.89 7.68
C ARG A 78 -12.90 -7.36 6.28
N PHE A 79 -13.73 -8.06 5.52
CA PHE A 79 -14.07 -7.72 4.14
C PHE A 79 -15.27 -6.78 4.10
N VAL A 80 -15.08 -5.57 3.59
CA VAL A 80 -16.12 -4.56 3.37
C VAL A 80 -16.44 -4.48 1.89
N LYS A 81 -17.70 -4.77 1.52
CA LYS A 81 -18.11 -4.68 0.11
C LYS A 81 -18.27 -3.23 -0.33
N LEU A 82 -17.54 -2.85 -1.38
CA LEU A 82 -17.56 -1.51 -1.95
C LEU A 82 -18.51 -1.42 -3.13
N THR A 83 -19.29 -0.34 -3.16
CA THR A 83 -20.24 -0.04 -4.26
C THR A 83 -19.81 1.17 -5.09
N THR A 84 -18.63 1.73 -4.81
CA THR A 84 -18.10 2.90 -5.49
C THR A 84 -17.82 2.64 -6.98
N PRO A 85 -18.13 3.58 -7.89
CA PRO A 85 -17.70 3.54 -9.28
C PRO A 85 -16.24 3.99 -9.46
N LYS A 86 -15.64 4.71 -8.48
CA LYS A 86 -14.26 5.20 -8.56
C LYS A 86 -13.28 4.05 -8.80
N HIS A 87 -12.21 4.32 -9.53
CA HIS A 87 -11.07 3.40 -9.55
C HIS A 87 -10.52 3.24 -8.12
N LEU A 88 -10.21 2.02 -7.69
CA LEU A 88 -9.86 1.77 -6.28
C LEU A 88 -8.57 2.48 -5.82
N GLY A 89 -7.67 2.81 -6.75
CA GLY A 89 -6.53 3.67 -6.44
C GLY A 89 -6.94 5.04 -5.90
N PHE A 90 -8.02 5.64 -6.46
CA PHE A 90 -8.59 6.92 -6.01
C PHE A 90 -9.61 6.76 -4.88
N TYR A 91 -9.84 5.58 -4.36
CA TYR A 91 -10.76 5.33 -3.25
C TYR A 91 -10.04 5.08 -1.92
N LYS A 92 -8.74 5.21 -1.90
CA LYS A 92 -7.92 4.99 -0.70
C LYS A 92 -8.30 5.92 0.45
N PRO A 93 -8.29 7.26 0.27
CA PRO A 93 -8.67 8.18 1.34
C PRO A 93 -10.13 8.04 1.73
N ASP A 94 -11.06 7.81 0.78
CA ASP A 94 -12.48 7.58 1.08
C ASP A 94 -12.65 6.36 2.00
N PHE A 95 -11.97 5.25 1.69
CA PHE A 95 -12.07 4.05 2.51
C PHE A 95 -11.44 4.23 3.89
N MET A 96 -10.31 4.92 3.97
CA MET A 96 -9.67 5.22 5.26
C MET A 96 -10.55 6.11 6.15
N CYS A 97 -11.18 7.15 5.59
CA CYS A 97 -12.14 7.99 6.30
C CYS A 97 -13.35 7.17 6.75
N GLN A 98 -13.94 6.38 5.86
CA GLN A 98 -15.08 5.50 6.18
C GLN A 98 -14.76 4.52 7.32
N LEU A 99 -13.57 3.95 7.32
CA LEU A 99 -13.14 3.04 8.41
C LEU A 99 -13.06 3.77 9.74
N TRP A 100 -12.44 4.92 9.75
CA TRP A 100 -12.27 5.70 10.97
C TRP A 100 -13.58 6.22 11.54
N GLU A 101 -14.56 6.53 10.67
CA GLU A 101 -15.86 7.04 11.10
C GLU A 101 -16.80 5.91 11.56
N ASN A 102 -16.82 4.78 10.84
CA ASN A 102 -17.92 3.82 10.97
C ASN A 102 -17.50 2.46 11.55
N TYR A 103 -16.22 2.08 11.45
CA TYR A 103 -15.78 0.73 11.79
C TYR A 103 -14.75 0.64 12.91
N CYS A 104 -13.89 1.63 13.02
CA CYS A 104 -12.84 1.65 14.03
C CYS A 104 -12.54 3.08 14.53
N PRO A 105 -13.51 3.77 15.16
CA PRO A 105 -13.37 5.17 15.59
C PRO A 105 -12.31 5.36 16.68
N ASP A 106 -12.05 4.34 17.49
CA ASP A 106 -11.22 4.44 18.68
C ASP A 106 -9.74 4.08 18.45
N ILE A 107 -9.33 3.73 17.22
CA ILE A 107 -7.93 3.42 16.93
C ILE A 107 -7.03 4.65 17.02
N ASP A 108 -5.80 4.44 17.45
CA ASP A 108 -4.78 5.48 17.52
C ASP A 108 -4.13 5.76 16.17
N ALA A 109 -3.98 4.72 15.31
CA ALA A 109 -3.41 4.87 13.98
C ALA A 109 -4.00 3.88 12.97
N LEU A 110 -4.11 4.35 11.72
CA LEU A 110 -4.56 3.57 10.58
C LEU A 110 -3.46 3.53 9.51
N PHE A 111 -3.18 2.33 9.01
CA PHE A 111 -2.19 2.11 7.96
C PHE A 111 -2.87 1.61 6.70
N TYR A 112 -2.59 2.24 5.58
CA TYR A 112 -2.95 1.73 4.25
C TYR A 112 -1.76 1.01 3.63
N PHE A 113 -2.02 -0.14 3.04
CA PHE A 113 -1.08 -0.88 2.19
C PHE A 113 -1.76 -1.24 0.88
N ASP A 114 -1.10 -1.01 -0.25
CA ASP A 114 -1.55 -1.59 -1.51
C ASP A 114 -1.54 -3.12 -1.43
N PRO A 115 -2.51 -3.80 -2.07
CA PRO A 115 -2.66 -5.25 -1.94
C PRO A 115 -1.49 -6.05 -2.52
N ASP A 116 -0.58 -5.42 -3.23
CA ASP A 116 0.61 -6.03 -3.83
C ASP A 116 1.91 -5.69 -3.08
N ILE A 117 1.76 -5.27 -1.84
CA ILE A 117 2.87 -5.11 -0.88
C ILE A 117 3.01 -6.39 -0.04
N VAL A 118 4.27 -6.74 0.26
CA VAL A 118 4.63 -7.78 1.23
C VAL A 118 5.47 -7.13 2.34
N ASN A 119 5.05 -7.29 3.58
CA ASN A 119 5.77 -6.78 4.75
C ASN A 119 7.06 -7.59 5.01
N LYS A 120 8.10 -6.91 5.54
CA LYS A 120 9.44 -7.48 5.80
C LYS A 120 9.96 -7.21 7.21
N CYS A 121 9.34 -6.30 7.95
CA CYS A 121 9.81 -5.91 9.28
C CYS A 121 8.75 -6.13 10.36
N GLU A 122 9.18 -6.16 11.61
CA GLU A 122 8.30 -6.36 12.76
C GLU A 122 7.29 -5.23 12.92
N TRP A 123 6.09 -5.54 13.45
CA TRP A 123 5.00 -4.58 13.52
C TRP A 123 5.27 -3.38 14.44
N ASP A 124 6.02 -3.58 15.51
CA ASP A 124 6.40 -2.51 16.44
C ASP A 124 7.18 -1.36 15.77
N PHE A 125 7.89 -1.66 14.68
CA PHE A 125 8.52 -0.63 13.86
C PHE A 125 7.48 0.35 13.29
N TYR A 126 6.35 -0.13 12.79
CA TYR A 126 5.30 0.73 12.22
C TYR A 126 4.62 1.59 13.28
N GLU A 127 4.37 1.05 14.47
CA GLU A 127 3.80 1.79 15.59
C GLU A 127 4.76 2.89 16.05
N ASN A 128 6.04 2.58 16.17
CA ASN A 128 7.06 3.58 16.47
C ASN A 128 7.19 4.62 15.36
N TRP A 129 7.07 4.21 14.10
CA TRP A 129 7.20 5.09 12.95
C TRP A 129 6.08 6.12 12.91
N VAL A 130 4.81 5.68 12.98
CA VAL A 130 3.65 6.57 12.93
C VAL A 130 3.52 7.49 14.14
N SER A 131 4.12 7.13 15.29
CA SER A 131 4.15 7.98 16.48
C SER A 131 4.97 9.27 16.28
N ARG A 132 5.82 9.32 15.25
CA ARG A 132 6.71 10.46 14.95
C ARG A 132 6.16 11.39 13.88
N GLY A 133 5.07 11.04 13.22
CA GLY A 133 4.45 11.80 12.14
C GLY A 133 3.76 10.89 11.13
N ILE A 134 3.26 11.46 10.05
CA ILE A 134 2.69 10.68 8.96
C ILE A 134 3.81 9.81 8.36
N ALA A 135 3.63 8.49 8.42
CA ALA A 135 4.60 7.52 7.95
C ALA A 135 4.49 7.33 6.43
N LEU A 136 5.58 7.56 5.69
CA LEU A 136 5.61 7.59 4.23
C LEU A 136 6.88 6.96 3.67
N CYS A 137 6.76 6.29 2.52
CA CYS A 137 7.90 5.82 1.74
C CYS A 137 8.10 6.67 0.47
N GLY A 138 9.35 6.94 0.15
CA GLY A 138 9.72 7.56 -1.11
C GLY A 138 9.37 6.69 -2.31
N ASP A 139 8.94 7.33 -3.38
CA ASP A 139 8.70 6.66 -4.66
C ASP A 139 10.00 6.36 -5.41
N SER A 140 9.93 5.55 -6.46
CA SER A 140 11.05 5.32 -7.38
C SER A 140 11.59 6.63 -7.99
N TRP A 141 10.71 7.60 -8.20
CA TRP A 141 11.05 8.98 -8.60
C TRP A 141 11.05 9.91 -7.38
N TYR A 142 11.92 9.60 -6.45
CA TYR A 142 11.92 10.18 -5.12
C TYR A 142 12.22 11.68 -5.10
N LEU A 143 13.19 12.14 -5.90
CA LEU A 143 13.59 13.55 -5.92
C LEU A 143 12.71 14.33 -6.92
N VAL A 144 11.82 15.16 -6.39
CA VAL A 144 10.98 16.10 -7.13
C VAL A 144 11.01 17.45 -6.41
N PRO A 145 12.02 18.30 -6.69
CA PRO A 145 12.25 19.54 -5.96
C PRO A 145 11.05 20.49 -5.96
N ALA A 146 11.01 21.38 -4.99
CA ALA A 146 9.91 22.34 -4.80
C ALA A 146 9.63 23.22 -6.03
N ASN A 147 10.65 23.52 -6.85
CA ASN A 147 10.56 24.29 -8.09
C ASN A 147 10.36 23.42 -9.35
N HIS A 148 10.20 22.10 -9.20
CA HIS A 148 9.94 21.21 -10.33
C HIS A 148 8.62 21.57 -11.01
N PRO A 149 8.49 21.57 -12.36
CA PRO A 149 7.26 21.92 -13.08
C PRO A 149 6.01 21.18 -12.57
N ARG A 150 6.17 19.93 -12.16
CA ARG A 150 5.10 19.15 -11.53
C ARG A 150 4.60 19.78 -10.23
N ARG A 151 5.50 20.22 -9.35
CA ARG A 151 5.14 20.89 -8.08
C ARG A 151 4.47 22.23 -8.33
N LEU A 152 4.96 22.99 -9.30
CA LEU A 152 4.37 24.26 -9.67
C LEU A 152 2.94 24.08 -10.20
N ALA A 153 2.70 23.10 -11.06
CA ALA A 153 1.36 22.77 -11.54
C ALA A 153 0.41 22.32 -10.41
N TRP A 154 0.91 21.59 -9.42
CA TRP A 154 0.10 21.20 -8.26
C TRP A 154 -0.26 22.38 -7.36
N LYS A 155 0.69 23.29 -7.14
CA LYS A 155 0.45 24.54 -6.41
C LYS A 155 -0.61 25.41 -7.11
N GLU A 156 -0.47 25.55 -8.43
CA GLU A 156 -1.46 26.31 -9.24
C GLU A 156 -2.86 25.70 -9.14
N PHE A 157 -2.98 24.36 -9.24
CA PHE A 157 -4.23 23.66 -9.07
C PHE A 157 -4.83 23.90 -7.67
N ALA A 158 -4.01 23.76 -6.61
CA ALA A 158 -4.46 24.01 -5.24
C ALA A 158 -4.94 25.43 -5.06
N GLN A 159 -4.18 26.43 -5.50
CA GLN A 159 -4.53 27.86 -5.41
C GLN A 159 -5.83 28.18 -6.15
N ASN A 160 -6.02 27.64 -7.36
CA ASN A 160 -7.23 27.84 -8.15
C ASN A 160 -8.49 27.22 -7.49
N ASN A 161 -8.28 26.29 -6.55
CA ASN A 161 -9.35 25.67 -5.75
C ASN A 161 -9.41 26.21 -4.31
N GLY A 162 -8.76 27.34 -4.02
CA GLY A 162 -8.85 28.05 -2.73
C GLY A 162 -7.96 27.45 -1.62
N PHE A 163 -7.00 26.59 -1.95
CA PHE A 163 -6.04 26.05 -0.98
C PHE A 163 -4.75 26.85 -0.95
N VAL A 164 -4.10 26.84 0.21
CA VAL A 164 -2.79 27.46 0.43
C VAL A 164 -1.78 26.35 0.77
N CYS A 165 -0.62 26.37 0.14
CA CYS A 165 0.45 25.45 0.49
C CYS A 165 1.13 25.93 1.78
N GLU A 166 1.19 25.05 2.78
CA GLU A 166 1.77 25.30 4.10
C GLU A 166 3.26 24.90 4.16
N ARG A 167 3.69 24.06 3.21
CA ARG A 167 5.10 23.64 3.10
C ARG A 167 5.54 23.37 1.68
N GLU A 168 6.85 23.40 1.48
CA GLU A 168 7.51 22.87 0.33
C GLU A 168 7.93 21.41 0.55
N LEU A 169 7.91 20.61 -0.51
CA LEU A 169 8.42 19.24 -0.52
C LEU A 169 9.44 19.08 -1.66
N ASP A 170 10.58 18.50 -1.34
CA ASP A 170 11.59 18.11 -2.33
C ASP A 170 11.51 16.64 -2.72
N TYR A 171 10.79 15.85 -1.92
CA TYR A 171 10.66 14.41 -2.11
C TYR A 171 9.24 14.02 -2.52
N HIS A 172 9.14 12.96 -3.31
CA HIS A 172 7.90 12.40 -3.80
C HIS A 172 7.63 11.07 -3.11
N TYR A 173 6.45 10.92 -2.52
CA TYR A 173 6.07 9.76 -1.73
C TYR A 173 5.09 8.87 -2.49
N ASN A 174 5.28 7.55 -2.38
CA ASN A 174 4.44 6.55 -3.00
C ASN A 174 3.13 6.38 -2.21
N SER A 175 2.00 6.36 -2.90
CA SER A 175 0.67 6.21 -2.30
C SER A 175 0.29 4.77 -1.97
N GLY A 176 1.15 3.81 -2.27
CA GLY A 176 0.92 2.40 -1.92
C GLY A 176 1.03 2.13 -0.42
N PHE A 177 1.63 3.04 0.34
CA PHE A 177 1.71 2.98 1.79
C PHE A 177 1.56 4.36 2.41
N ILE A 178 0.74 4.44 3.45
CA ILE A 178 0.68 5.57 4.36
C ILE A 178 0.27 5.08 5.76
N GLY A 179 0.95 5.57 6.80
CA GLY A 179 0.53 5.41 8.19
C GLY A 179 0.11 6.76 8.77
N VAL A 180 -1.10 6.84 9.32
CA VAL A 180 -1.67 8.08 9.85
C VAL A 180 -2.06 7.88 11.31
N HIS A 181 -1.50 8.68 12.21
CA HIS A 181 -1.96 8.76 13.59
C HIS A 181 -3.23 9.63 13.69
N LYS A 182 -4.14 9.33 14.62
CA LYS A 182 -5.41 10.05 14.79
C LYS A 182 -5.28 11.57 14.88
N ASN A 183 -4.17 12.07 15.41
CA ASN A 183 -3.89 13.50 15.49
C ASN A 183 -3.72 14.19 14.12
N TYR A 184 -3.48 13.41 13.07
CA TYR A 184 -3.25 13.89 11.70
C TYR A 184 -4.33 13.37 10.73
N LYS A 185 -5.45 12.85 11.26
CA LYS A 185 -6.53 12.23 10.47
C LYS A 185 -7.04 13.11 9.34
N SER A 186 -7.12 14.43 9.55
CA SER A 186 -7.63 15.38 8.56
C SER A 186 -6.80 15.43 7.25
N ILE A 187 -5.59 14.87 7.20
CA ILE A 187 -4.86 14.70 5.94
C ILE A 187 -5.64 13.84 4.94
N LEU A 188 -6.40 12.86 5.42
CA LEU A 188 -7.21 11.98 4.58
C LEU A 188 -8.38 12.73 3.96
N GLU A 189 -9.01 13.63 4.70
CA GLU A 189 -10.12 14.48 4.22
C GLU A 189 -9.61 15.46 3.14
N ILE A 190 -8.42 16.04 3.34
CA ILE A 190 -7.77 16.90 2.36
C ILE A 190 -7.44 16.11 1.10
N TRP A 191 -6.85 14.91 1.24
CA TRP A 191 -6.53 14.04 0.12
C TRP A 191 -7.80 13.65 -0.66
N GLN A 192 -8.85 13.21 0.01
CA GLN A 192 -10.16 12.92 -0.57
C GLN A 192 -10.71 14.11 -1.35
N LYS A 193 -10.68 15.31 -0.73
CA LYS A 193 -11.19 16.54 -1.37
C LYS A 193 -10.42 16.91 -2.64
N LEU A 194 -9.12 16.75 -2.63
CA LEU A 194 -8.28 17.01 -3.82
C LEU A 194 -8.56 16.02 -4.95
N GLU A 195 -8.82 14.75 -4.64
CA GLU A 195 -9.22 13.75 -5.64
C GLU A 195 -10.59 14.08 -6.26
N GLU A 196 -11.57 14.49 -5.44
CA GLU A 196 -12.88 14.95 -5.93
C GLU A 196 -12.74 16.14 -6.89
N LEU A 197 -11.94 17.13 -6.53
CA LEU A 197 -11.69 18.30 -7.37
C LEU A 197 -10.96 17.90 -8.66
N GLY A 198 -10.05 16.97 -8.58
CA GLY A 198 -9.36 16.40 -9.75
C GLY A 198 -10.32 15.67 -10.68
N GLU A 199 -11.25 14.90 -10.13
CA GLU A 199 -12.31 14.21 -10.89
C GLU A 199 -13.23 15.20 -11.60
N ILE A 200 -13.70 16.22 -10.90
CA ILE A 200 -14.54 17.29 -11.47
C ILE A 200 -13.81 18.01 -12.60
N ALA A 201 -12.51 18.24 -12.45
CA ALA A 201 -11.67 18.87 -13.46
C ALA A 201 -11.27 17.93 -14.61
N GLY A 202 -11.65 16.64 -14.57
CA GLY A 202 -11.34 15.64 -15.58
C GLY A 202 -9.94 15.02 -15.48
N TYR A 203 -9.26 15.14 -14.35
CA TYR A 203 -7.88 14.67 -14.16
C TYR A 203 -7.73 13.33 -13.43
N ALA A 204 -8.79 12.85 -12.80
CA ALA A 204 -8.78 11.61 -12.03
C ALA A 204 -9.00 10.34 -12.86
N ASN A 205 -9.17 10.45 -14.18
CA ASN A 205 -9.41 9.29 -15.02
C ASN A 205 -8.09 8.72 -15.56
N LEU A 206 -7.61 7.63 -14.95
CA LEU A 206 -6.42 6.91 -15.43
C LEU A 206 -6.58 6.36 -16.87
N GLN A 207 -7.81 6.11 -17.32
CA GLN A 207 -8.10 5.61 -18.66
C GLN A 207 -7.74 6.65 -19.73
N ASP A 208 -7.93 7.95 -19.41
CA ASP A 208 -7.62 9.04 -20.34
C ASP A 208 -6.13 9.28 -20.49
N LEU A 209 -5.33 8.91 -19.48
CA LEU A 209 -3.86 8.91 -19.55
C LEU A 209 -3.32 7.96 -20.64
N TYR A 210 -3.98 6.82 -20.84
CA TYR A 210 -3.59 5.84 -21.85
C TYR A 210 -4.13 6.18 -23.24
N ASN A 211 -5.16 7.02 -23.34
CA ASN A 211 -5.82 7.35 -24.59
C ASN A 211 -5.26 8.58 -25.32
N ASN A 212 -4.21 9.21 -24.83
CA ASN A 212 -3.41 10.30 -25.45
C ASN A 212 -4.18 11.51 -26.01
N ASN A 213 -5.47 11.74 -25.71
CA ASN A 213 -6.30 12.69 -26.43
C ASN A 213 -6.72 13.95 -25.64
N THR A 214 -6.26 14.13 -24.41
CA THR A 214 -6.58 15.36 -23.68
C THR A 214 -5.33 16.18 -23.42
N PHE A 215 -5.21 17.29 -24.12
CA PHE A 215 -4.31 18.39 -23.74
C PHE A 215 -4.79 18.93 -22.41
N ASN A 216 -4.19 18.43 -21.36
CA ASN A 216 -4.53 18.77 -19.98
C ASN A 216 -3.85 20.09 -19.62
N ARG A 217 -4.61 21.04 -19.09
CA ARG A 217 -4.08 22.29 -18.54
C ARG A 217 -3.02 22.05 -17.48
N TYR A 218 -3.15 20.92 -16.77
CA TYR A 218 -2.20 20.48 -15.74
C TYR A 218 -1.66 19.09 -16.07
N PRO A 219 -0.67 18.97 -16.96
CA PRO A 219 -0.19 17.68 -17.48
C PRO A 219 0.40 16.74 -16.43
N TYR A 220 0.56 17.20 -15.17
CA TYR A 220 1.11 16.44 -14.07
C TYR A 220 0.09 16.09 -12.98
N LEU A 221 -1.20 16.38 -13.18
CA LEU A 221 -2.27 16.03 -12.25
C LEU A 221 -2.91 14.71 -12.63
N TYR A 222 -2.20 13.62 -12.42
CA TYR A 222 -2.70 12.28 -12.68
C TYR A 222 -2.24 11.30 -11.60
N GLY A 223 -3.12 10.32 -11.32
CA GLY A 223 -2.86 9.28 -10.32
C GLY A 223 -3.09 9.75 -8.87
N ASP A 224 -3.53 8.82 -8.06
CA ASP A 224 -3.80 8.98 -6.63
C ASP A 224 -2.60 9.52 -5.84
N GLN A 225 -1.40 9.11 -6.21
CA GLN A 225 -0.14 9.54 -5.61
C GLN A 225 0.10 11.05 -5.74
N THR A 226 -0.35 11.68 -6.82
CA THR A 226 -0.27 13.14 -7.00
C THR A 226 -1.05 13.86 -5.91
N TYR A 227 -2.29 13.45 -5.66
CA TYR A 227 -3.16 14.09 -4.68
C TYR A 227 -2.72 13.86 -3.25
N LEU A 228 -2.16 12.68 -2.93
CA LEU A 228 -1.49 12.47 -1.65
C LEU A 228 -0.36 13.48 -1.44
N ASN A 229 0.57 13.58 -2.39
CA ASN A 229 1.71 14.49 -2.28
C ASN A 229 1.26 15.96 -2.21
N LEU A 230 0.21 16.34 -2.93
CA LEU A 230 -0.38 17.67 -2.83
C LEU A 230 -1.02 17.90 -1.45
N ALA A 231 -1.78 16.92 -0.91
CA ALA A 231 -2.35 17.01 0.43
C ALA A 231 -1.27 17.23 1.49
N LEU A 232 -0.11 16.55 1.37
CA LEU A 232 1.03 16.78 2.27
C LEU A 232 1.59 18.21 2.18
N MET A 233 1.52 18.85 1.01
CA MET A 233 1.95 20.26 0.85
C MET A 233 0.97 21.25 1.49
N LEU A 234 -0.30 20.87 1.65
CA LEU A 234 -1.34 21.71 2.24
C LEU A 234 -1.42 21.63 3.77
N THR A 235 -0.50 20.91 4.41
CA THR A 235 -0.49 20.74 5.87
C THR A 235 0.90 20.90 6.45
N ASN A 236 0.99 21.31 7.73
CA ASN A 236 2.24 21.37 8.50
C ASN A 236 2.41 20.16 9.44
N TYR A 237 1.69 19.05 9.23
CA TYR A 237 1.83 17.86 10.05
C TYR A 237 3.24 17.27 9.94
N PRO A 238 3.83 16.79 11.03
CA PRO A 238 5.14 16.14 10.96
C PRO A 238 5.10 14.94 10.00
N LEU A 239 6.09 14.85 9.14
CA LEU A 239 6.29 13.72 8.25
C LEU A 239 7.42 12.85 8.80
N SER A 240 7.21 11.56 8.86
CA SER A 240 8.21 10.56 9.20
C SER A 240 8.44 9.69 7.98
N THR A 241 9.60 9.83 7.34
CA THR A 241 9.78 9.32 5.98
C THR A 241 11.00 8.43 5.85
N VAL A 242 10.90 7.43 4.98
CA VAL A 242 12.02 6.62 4.50
C VAL A 242 12.14 6.77 2.99
N GLY A 243 13.30 6.45 2.44
CA GLY A 243 13.56 6.54 1.02
C GLY A 243 12.89 5.44 0.19
N PRO A 244 13.21 5.35 -1.11
CA PRO A 244 12.69 4.32 -2.01
C PRO A 244 13.06 2.89 -1.61
N ASP A 245 14.11 2.72 -0.81
CA ASP A 245 14.50 1.45 -0.20
C ASP A 245 13.42 0.88 0.72
N GLY A 246 12.58 1.73 1.32
CA GLY A 246 11.46 1.32 2.16
C GLY A 246 10.49 0.37 1.45
N MET A 247 10.40 0.44 0.12
CA MET A 247 9.50 -0.38 -0.72
C MET A 247 10.23 -1.29 -1.72
N ASP A 248 11.53 -1.51 -1.57
CA ASP A 248 12.40 -2.24 -2.52
C ASP A 248 12.44 -1.61 -3.93
N PHE A 249 12.20 -0.32 -4.08
CA PHE A 249 12.41 0.36 -5.37
C PHE A 249 13.90 0.53 -5.68
N VAL A 250 14.73 0.50 -4.64
CA VAL A 250 16.18 0.35 -4.73
C VAL A 250 16.62 -0.85 -3.89
N PRO A 251 17.75 -1.51 -4.24
CA PRO A 251 18.21 -2.70 -3.51
C PRO A 251 18.55 -2.42 -2.05
N GLY A 252 18.29 -3.39 -1.17
CA GLY A 252 18.72 -3.35 0.22
C GLY A 252 17.63 -2.94 1.23
N GLY A 253 16.41 -2.72 0.78
CA GLY A 253 15.29 -2.38 1.66
C GLY A 253 14.92 -3.48 2.65
N THR A 254 14.44 -3.09 3.84
CA THR A 254 14.12 -4.02 4.93
C THR A 254 12.69 -3.87 5.46
N ILE A 255 11.92 -2.90 4.98
CA ILE A 255 10.61 -2.56 5.55
C ILE A 255 9.49 -3.30 4.83
N MET A 256 9.36 -3.11 3.53
CA MET A 256 8.36 -3.80 2.71
C MET A 256 8.86 -3.96 1.27
N SER A 257 8.13 -4.72 0.47
CA SER A 257 8.42 -4.91 -0.95
C SER A 257 7.15 -4.69 -1.76
N HIS A 258 7.16 -3.79 -2.74
CA HIS A 258 6.00 -3.37 -3.51
C HIS A 258 6.12 -3.77 -4.98
N ALA A 259 5.15 -4.53 -5.49
CA ALA A 259 5.09 -4.97 -6.88
C ALA A 259 4.36 -3.95 -7.76
N THR A 260 4.95 -2.79 -8.02
CA THR A 260 4.29 -1.66 -8.69
C THR A 260 3.88 -1.91 -10.15
N VAL A 261 4.55 -2.80 -10.88
CA VAL A 261 4.28 -3.00 -12.32
C VAL A 261 2.93 -3.70 -12.52
N PRO A 262 1.91 -3.05 -13.14
CA PRO A 262 0.54 -3.55 -13.16
C PRO A 262 0.36 -4.92 -13.82
N HIS A 263 1.08 -5.18 -14.92
CA HIS A 263 0.92 -6.41 -15.70
C HIS A 263 1.78 -7.58 -15.20
N ILE A 264 2.72 -7.31 -14.29
CA ILE A 264 3.75 -8.27 -13.86
C ILE A 264 3.64 -8.53 -12.36
N LYS A 265 2.43 -8.78 -11.87
CA LYS A 265 2.25 -9.14 -10.45
C LYS A 265 2.82 -10.54 -10.19
N PRO A 266 3.39 -10.81 -8.99
CA PRO A 266 4.01 -12.09 -8.67
C PRO A 266 3.12 -13.32 -8.95
N TRP A 267 1.80 -13.18 -8.74
CA TRP A 267 0.82 -14.26 -8.98
C TRP A 267 0.47 -14.48 -10.45
N ARG A 268 0.83 -13.56 -11.34
CA ARG A 268 0.62 -13.65 -12.80
C ARG A 268 1.87 -14.09 -13.56
N LYS A 269 3.05 -14.05 -12.91
CA LYS A 269 4.32 -14.36 -13.57
C LYS A 269 4.50 -15.84 -13.87
N LYS A 270 5.02 -16.13 -15.06
CA LYS A 270 5.65 -17.40 -15.42
C LYS A 270 7.15 -17.24 -15.17
N LEU A 271 7.59 -17.52 -13.95
CA LEU A 271 8.92 -17.12 -13.46
C LEU A 271 10.08 -17.74 -14.24
N LEU A 272 9.98 -19.02 -14.57
CA LEU A 272 11.01 -19.70 -15.37
C LEU A 272 11.09 -19.12 -16.79
N PHE A 273 9.93 -18.92 -17.44
CA PHE A 273 9.90 -18.31 -18.77
C PHE A 273 10.45 -16.88 -18.77
N SER A 274 10.12 -16.10 -17.74
CA SER A 274 10.68 -14.76 -17.54
C SER A 274 12.19 -14.78 -17.41
N ALA A 275 12.74 -15.76 -16.67
CA ALA A 275 14.18 -15.92 -16.49
C ALA A 275 14.90 -16.30 -17.78
N LEU A 276 14.31 -17.15 -18.61
CA LEU A 276 14.83 -17.49 -19.95
C LEU A 276 14.90 -16.26 -20.88
N ASN A 277 14.01 -15.29 -20.68
CA ASN A 277 14.03 -13.99 -21.36
C ASN A 277 14.93 -12.93 -20.67
N GLY A 278 15.79 -13.34 -19.74
CA GLY A 278 16.76 -12.46 -19.07
C GLY A 278 16.22 -11.74 -17.82
N ASN A 279 14.97 -12.02 -17.38
CA ASN A 279 14.35 -11.38 -16.23
C ASN A 279 14.28 -12.38 -15.05
N SER A 280 15.28 -12.37 -14.19
CA SER A 280 15.33 -13.22 -12.99
C SER A 280 14.17 -12.90 -12.02
N PRO A 281 13.73 -13.88 -11.19
CA PRO A 281 12.78 -13.62 -10.11
C PRO A 281 13.28 -12.53 -9.17
N THR A 282 12.45 -11.52 -8.96
CA THR A 282 12.75 -10.37 -8.09
C THR A 282 12.67 -10.74 -6.61
N ILE A 283 13.13 -9.86 -5.73
CA ILE A 283 12.92 -9.99 -4.27
C ILE A 283 11.44 -10.08 -3.96
N THR A 284 10.64 -9.21 -4.58
CA THR A 284 9.17 -9.19 -4.42
C THR A 284 8.52 -10.52 -4.81
N ASP A 285 8.94 -11.14 -5.92
CA ASP A 285 8.44 -12.47 -6.32
C ASP A 285 8.74 -13.54 -5.25
N LYS A 286 9.95 -13.53 -4.74
CA LYS A 286 10.40 -14.50 -3.71
C LYS A 286 9.64 -14.33 -2.40
N LEU A 287 9.43 -13.09 -1.96
CA LEU A 287 8.71 -12.77 -0.75
C LEU A 287 7.21 -13.11 -0.88
N TYR A 288 6.59 -12.77 -2.00
CA TYR A 288 5.21 -13.11 -2.26
C TYR A 288 4.97 -14.62 -2.14
N TRP A 289 5.77 -15.45 -2.83
CA TRP A 289 5.61 -16.89 -2.79
C TRP A 289 6.01 -17.50 -1.44
N ARG A 290 6.86 -16.86 -0.65
CA ARG A 290 7.13 -17.23 0.74
C ARG A 290 5.88 -17.07 1.60
N HIS A 291 5.16 -15.96 1.45
CA HIS A 291 3.97 -15.62 2.24
C HIS A 291 2.64 -16.10 1.61
N SER A 292 2.69 -16.99 0.61
CA SER A 292 1.49 -17.56 -0.02
C SER A 292 0.95 -18.83 0.66
N GLN A 293 1.52 -19.26 1.81
CA GLN A 293 1.24 -20.57 2.41
C GLN A 293 0.53 -20.52 3.76
N THR A 294 0.99 -19.68 4.66
CA THR A 294 0.55 -19.64 6.07
C THR A 294 0.50 -18.21 6.59
N PRO A 295 -0.46 -17.91 7.49
CA PRO A 295 -1.58 -18.76 7.92
C PRO A 295 -2.64 -19.01 6.83
N ILE A 296 -2.77 -18.15 5.81
CA ILE A 296 -3.67 -18.36 4.65
C ILE A 296 -2.95 -19.16 3.59
N GLN A 297 -3.51 -20.29 3.19
CA GLN A 297 -3.06 -21.04 2.03
C GLN A 297 -3.75 -20.50 0.76
N LEU A 298 -3.02 -19.71 -0.05
CA LEU A 298 -3.56 -19.05 -1.24
C LEU A 298 -3.71 -20.00 -2.45
N TYR A 299 -2.91 -21.07 -2.50
CA TYR A 299 -2.86 -22.00 -3.61
C TYR A 299 -2.74 -23.44 -3.12
N SER A 300 -2.98 -24.41 -4.03
CA SER A 300 -2.65 -25.80 -3.75
C SER A 300 -1.14 -25.97 -3.47
N MET A 301 -0.79 -26.94 -2.62
CA MET A 301 0.61 -27.24 -2.31
C MET A 301 1.44 -27.57 -3.56
N ALA A 302 0.84 -28.27 -4.53
CA ALA A 302 1.50 -28.57 -5.80
C ALA A 302 1.90 -27.28 -6.55
N LYS A 303 1.03 -26.29 -6.61
CA LYS A 303 1.31 -24.99 -7.24
C LYS A 303 2.40 -24.25 -6.49
N ILE A 304 2.36 -24.24 -5.17
CA ILE A 304 3.36 -23.57 -4.33
C ILE A 304 4.75 -24.19 -4.52
N LEU A 305 4.84 -25.52 -4.52
CA LEU A 305 6.09 -26.24 -4.74
C LEU A 305 6.65 -25.99 -6.15
N TRP A 306 5.76 -25.97 -7.16
CA TRP A 306 6.14 -25.65 -8.52
C TRP A 306 6.72 -24.23 -8.62
N GLN A 307 6.09 -23.24 -8.02
CA GLN A 307 6.58 -21.87 -8.04
C GLN A 307 7.90 -21.68 -7.29
N LYS A 308 8.10 -22.40 -6.18
CA LYS A 308 9.41 -22.45 -5.51
C LYS A 308 10.50 -23.04 -6.40
N PHE A 309 10.18 -24.10 -7.12
CA PHE A 309 11.10 -24.68 -8.11
C PHE A 309 11.40 -23.68 -9.24
N GLU A 310 10.38 -22.99 -9.81
CA GLU A 310 10.60 -21.96 -10.82
C GLU A 310 11.47 -20.80 -10.31
N ILE A 311 11.31 -20.40 -9.03
CA ILE A 311 12.15 -19.36 -8.40
C ILE A 311 13.61 -19.84 -8.30
N LEU A 312 13.85 -21.06 -7.88
CA LEU A 312 15.20 -21.62 -7.77
C LEU A 312 15.88 -21.69 -9.14
N CYS A 313 15.23 -22.32 -10.11
CA CYS A 313 15.75 -22.45 -11.47
C CYS A 313 15.91 -21.08 -12.14
N GLY A 314 14.93 -20.20 -12.04
CA GLY A 314 14.97 -18.86 -12.62
C GLY A 314 16.06 -17.98 -12.00
N SER A 315 16.31 -18.12 -10.69
CA SER A 315 17.40 -17.40 -10.03
C SER A 315 18.78 -17.93 -10.43
N ALA A 316 18.93 -19.24 -10.70
CA ALA A 316 20.15 -19.82 -11.22
C ALA A 316 20.41 -19.36 -12.66
N LEU A 317 19.41 -19.50 -13.54
CA LEU A 317 19.49 -19.09 -14.95
C LEU A 317 19.82 -17.60 -15.10
N GLY A 318 19.23 -16.75 -14.29
CA GLY A 318 19.45 -15.31 -14.34
C GLY A 318 20.88 -14.88 -14.02
N ARG A 319 21.71 -15.75 -13.39
CA ARG A 319 23.14 -15.49 -13.21
C ARG A 319 23.91 -15.64 -14.52
N PHE A 320 23.42 -16.48 -15.44
CA PHE A 320 24.09 -16.79 -16.71
C PHE A 320 23.55 -15.98 -17.89
N ILE A 321 22.26 -15.58 -17.84
CA ILE A 321 21.54 -14.94 -18.95
C ILE A 321 21.34 -13.43 -18.68
N ARG A 322 22.05 -12.85 -17.72
CA ARG A 322 21.89 -11.44 -17.33
C ARG A 322 22.09 -10.54 -18.54
N ARG A 323 21.02 -9.95 -19.06
CA ARG A 323 21.14 -8.84 -20.03
C ARG A 323 21.80 -7.66 -19.32
N ALA A 324 22.73 -7.01 -20.00
CA ALA A 324 23.26 -5.73 -19.53
C ALA A 324 22.07 -4.77 -19.26
N PRO A 325 22.09 -3.98 -18.19
CA PRO A 325 21.10 -2.93 -18.00
C PRO A 325 21.11 -2.02 -19.22
N MET A 326 19.92 -1.82 -19.83
CA MET A 326 19.73 -0.78 -20.83
C MET A 326 19.75 0.58 -20.16
#